data_8db974bc265beacb5573690176075cc0
#
_entry.id   8db974bc265beacb5573690176075cc0
#
_cell.length_a   1.000
_cell.length_b   1.000
_cell.length_c   1.000
_cell.angle_alpha   90.00
_cell.angle_beta   90.00
_cell.angle_gamma   90.00
#
_symmetry.space_group_name_H-M   'P 1'
#
loop_
_entity.id
_entity.type
_entity.pdbx_description
1 polymer ?
#
loop_
_entity_poly.entity_id
_entity_poly.type
_entity_poly.pdbx_seq_one_letter_code
_entity_poly.pdbx_strand_id
1 'polypeptide(L)'
;MINTEGTKVWAHRGASGYAPENTLEAFKKAEKMKADGVELDVQLTKDGELVVIHDETVDRVSGEKGFVKDYTLKELKRLNVSKHMPSYDKKTRIPTLDEVFDLLKNTEMTI
;
A
#
# COMPACT_ATOMS: atom_id res chain seq x y z
N MET A 1 4.57 -12.81 -11.14
CA MET A 1 3.80 -12.71 -12.39
C MET A 1 4.76 -12.62 -13.57
N ILE A 2 4.47 -13.35 -14.62
CA ILE A 2 5.30 -13.38 -15.82
C ILE A 2 4.73 -12.42 -16.84
N ASN A 3 5.60 -11.58 -17.37
CA ASN A 3 5.22 -10.66 -18.42
C ASN A 3 5.59 -11.30 -19.77
N THR A 4 4.58 -11.60 -20.56
CA THR A 4 4.76 -12.08 -21.94
C THR A 4 4.37 -10.97 -22.89
N GLU A 5 4.77 -11.10 -24.16
CA GLU A 5 4.42 -10.13 -25.18
C GLU A 5 2.90 -9.93 -25.23
N GLY A 6 2.46 -8.67 -25.16
CA GLY A 6 1.05 -8.31 -25.12
C GLY A 6 0.39 -8.46 -23.76
N THR A 7 1.10 -8.97 -22.76
CA THR A 7 0.59 -9.13 -21.41
C THR A 7 1.17 -8.05 -20.50
N LYS A 8 0.29 -7.41 -19.71
CA LYS A 8 0.72 -6.41 -18.74
C LYS A 8 1.04 -7.07 -17.40
N VAL A 9 2.04 -6.51 -16.71
CA VAL A 9 2.41 -6.92 -15.35
C VAL A 9 1.81 -5.94 -14.36
N TRP A 10 1.01 -6.47 -13.45
CA TRP A 10 0.39 -5.68 -12.39
C TRP A 10 1.00 -6.06 -11.03
N ALA A 11 1.41 -5.07 -10.28
CA ALA A 11 1.94 -5.27 -8.94
C ALA A 11 0.77 -5.24 -7.94
N HIS A 12 0.39 -6.41 -7.44
CA HIS A 12 -0.69 -6.57 -6.47
C HIS A 12 -0.30 -5.93 -5.14
N ARG A 13 -1.05 -4.90 -4.72
CA ARG A 13 -0.74 -4.11 -3.51
C ARG A 13 0.66 -3.50 -3.55
N GLY A 14 1.11 -3.10 -4.75
CA GLY A 14 2.49 -2.73 -5.01
C GLY A 14 3.37 -3.95 -5.15
N ALA A 15 4.68 -3.79 -5.04
CA ALA A 15 5.61 -4.93 -5.08
C ALA A 15 5.64 -5.62 -3.70
N SER A 16 4.53 -6.27 -3.35
CA SER A 16 4.27 -6.82 -2.01
C SER A 16 5.17 -7.97 -1.61
N GLY A 17 5.87 -8.58 -2.57
CA GLY A 17 6.89 -9.59 -2.26
C GLY A 17 8.21 -8.99 -1.81
N TYR A 18 8.41 -7.68 -1.98
CA TYR A 18 9.67 -6.99 -1.71
C TYR A 18 9.56 -5.91 -0.65
N ALA A 19 8.36 -5.40 -0.42
CA ALA A 19 8.09 -4.37 0.59
C ALA A 19 6.67 -4.58 1.14
N PRO A 20 6.36 -4.08 2.34
CA PRO A 20 5.04 -4.27 2.92
C PRO A 20 3.93 -3.79 1.99
N GLU A 21 2.90 -4.61 1.84
CA GLU A 21 1.80 -4.35 0.91
C GLU A 21 1.16 -2.98 1.12
N ASN A 22 0.68 -2.36 0.04
CA ASN A 22 -0.08 -1.11 0.08
C ASN A 22 0.65 0.03 0.81
N THR A 23 1.98 0.07 0.74
CA THR A 23 2.78 1.17 1.26
C THR A 23 3.43 1.94 0.13
N LEU A 24 3.84 3.18 0.40
CA LEU A 24 4.57 3.98 -0.61
C LEU A 24 5.84 3.24 -1.04
N GLU A 25 6.49 2.56 -0.11
CA GLU A 25 7.68 1.75 -0.40
C GLU A 25 7.39 0.66 -1.43
N ALA A 26 6.25 -0.05 -1.26
CA ALA A 26 5.86 -1.11 -2.20
C ALA A 26 5.52 -0.55 -3.58
N PHE A 27 4.83 0.59 -3.64
CA PHE A 27 4.48 1.21 -4.91
C PHE A 27 5.71 1.78 -5.63
N LYS A 28 6.62 2.39 -4.88
CA LYS A 28 7.88 2.88 -5.43
C LYS A 28 8.73 1.75 -5.97
N LYS A 29 8.75 0.61 -5.26
CA LYS A 29 9.46 -0.59 -5.73
C LYS A 29 8.86 -1.12 -7.02
N ALA A 30 7.53 -1.14 -7.12
CA ALA A 30 6.84 -1.56 -8.34
C ALA A 30 7.23 -0.68 -9.53
N GLU A 31 7.34 0.63 -9.33
CA GLU A 31 7.76 1.56 -10.38
C GLU A 31 9.20 1.26 -10.82
N LYS A 32 10.11 1.04 -9.88
CA LYS A 32 11.50 0.69 -10.19
C LYS A 32 11.62 -0.63 -10.94
N MET A 33 10.74 -1.57 -10.66
CA MET A 33 10.69 -2.86 -11.34
C MET A 33 9.96 -2.79 -12.67
N LYS A 34 9.48 -1.61 -13.06
CA LYS A 34 8.81 -1.34 -14.33
C LYS A 34 7.53 -2.15 -14.53
N ALA A 35 6.77 -2.34 -13.47
CA ALA A 35 5.44 -2.90 -13.59
C ALA A 35 4.58 -1.98 -14.45
N ASP A 36 3.64 -2.55 -15.20
CA ASP A 36 2.73 -1.77 -16.06
C ASP A 36 1.69 -1.02 -15.23
N GLY A 37 1.38 -1.51 -14.04
CA GLY A 37 0.46 -0.86 -13.15
C GLY A 37 0.55 -1.44 -11.75
N VAL A 38 -0.20 -0.84 -10.83
CA VAL A 38 -0.33 -1.33 -9.47
C VAL A 38 -1.80 -1.56 -9.16
N GLU A 39 -2.07 -2.58 -8.39
CA GLU A 39 -3.38 -2.84 -7.81
C GLU A 39 -3.29 -2.42 -6.35
N LEU A 40 -4.31 -1.73 -5.85
CA LEU A 40 -4.35 -1.30 -4.47
C LEU A 40 -5.76 -1.43 -3.91
N ASP A 41 -5.86 -1.34 -2.61
CA ASP A 41 -7.11 -1.46 -1.87
C ASP A 41 -7.30 -0.21 -1.01
N VAL A 42 -8.51 0.29 -0.92
CA VAL A 42 -8.80 1.50 -0.13
C VAL A 42 -9.87 1.23 0.92
N GLN A 43 -9.73 1.92 2.03
CA GLN A 43 -10.71 1.93 3.12
C GLN A 43 -10.90 3.37 3.58
N LEU A 44 -12.06 3.65 4.17
CA LEU A 44 -12.39 4.98 4.65
C LEU A 44 -12.10 5.09 6.15
N THR A 45 -11.44 6.17 6.55
CA THR A 45 -11.15 6.42 7.96
C THR A 45 -12.38 7.00 8.67
N LYS A 46 -12.29 7.10 10.00
CA LYS A 46 -13.33 7.71 10.83
C LYS A 46 -13.63 9.16 10.40
N ASP A 47 -12.58 9.89 10.01
CA ASP A 47 -12.72 11.29 9.59
C ASP A 47 -12.86 11.46 8.09
N GLY A 48 -13.20 10.38 7.36
CA GLY A 48 -13.59 10.46 5.96
C GLY A 48 -12.45 10.51 4.95
N GLU A 49 -11.23 10.13 5.34
CA GLU A 49 -10.09 10.09 4.44
C GLU A 49 -9.94 8.70 3.80
N LEU A 50 -9.55 8.67 2.52
CA LEU A 50 -9.27 7.41 1.83
C LEU A 50 -7.82 7.01 2.09
N VAL A 51 -7.64 5.83 2.69
CA VAL A 51 -6.33 5.27 2.96
C VAL A 51 -6.16 3.96 2.21
N VAL A 52 -4.91 3.59 1.96
CA VAL A 52 -4.58 2.40 1.15
C VAL A 52 -4.20 1.28 2.09
N ILE A 53 -5.12 0.35 2.26
CA ILE A 53 -4.99 -0.82 3.13
C ILE A 53 -6.01 -1.86 2.67
N HIS A 54 -5.62 -3.13 2.67
CA HIS A 54 -6.51 -4.20 2.18
C HIS A 54 -7.58 -4.57 3.20
N ASP A 55 -7.18 -4.89 4.43
CA ASP A 55 -8.09 -5.39 5.44
C ASP A 55 -8.95 -4.27 6.02
N GLU A 56 -10.14 -4.62 6.47
CA GLU A 56 -10.99 -3.68 7.20
C GLU A 56 -10.43 -3.35 8.58
N THR A 57 -9.52 -4.20 9.09
CA THR A 57 -8.87 -4.03 10.39
C THR A 57 -7.37 -3.80 10.22
N VAL A 58 -6.75 -3.23 11.25
CA VAL A 58 -5.30 -2.96 11.24
C VAL A 58 -4.46 -4.10 11.80
N ASP A 59 -5.12 -5.14 12.29
CA ASP A 59 -4.48 -6.20 13.10
C ASP A 59 -3.31 -6.89 12.41
N ARG A 60 -3.54 -7.43 11.22
CA ARG A 60 -2.54 -8.25 10.52
C ARG A 60 -1.28 -7.46 10.18
N VAL A 61 -1.43 -6.24 9.70
CA VAL A 61 -0.31 -5.46 9.19
C VAL A 61 0.39 -4.65 10.28
N SER A 62 -0.32 -4.27 11.36
CA SER A 62 0.25 -3.40 12.39
C SER A 62 0.50 -4.08 13.73
N GLY A 63 -0.18 -5.18 14.00
CA GLY A 63 -0.15 -5.80 15.32
C GLY A 63 -1.03 -5.10 16.34
N GLU A 64 -1.65 -3.97 15.97
CA GLU A 64 -2.63 -3.28 16.80
C GLU A 64 -4.02 -3.83 16.52
N LYS A 65 -5.02 -3.38 17.24
CA LYS A 65 -6.39 -3.91 17.15
C LYS A 65 -7.37 -2.85 16.68
N GLY A 66 -8.30 -3.23 15.84
CA GLY A 66 -9.46 -2.41 15.53
C GLY A 66 -9.71 -2.21 14.04
N PHE A 67 -10.88 -1.63 13.75
CA PHE A 67 -11.31 -1.34 12.39
C PHE A 67 -10.72 -0.02 11.90
N VAL A 68 -10.33 0.02 10.63
CA VAL A 68 -9.84 1.25 9.99
C VAL A 68 -10.84 2.40 10.17
N LYS A 69 -12.12 2.10 10.01
CA LYS A 69 -13.20 3.11 10.14
C LYS A 69 -13.33 3.74 11.52
N ASP A 70 -12.71 3.14 12.53
CA ASP A 70 -12.76 3.65 13.91
C ASP A 70 -11.53 4.48 14.27
N TYR A 71 -10.57 4.60 13.35
CA TYR A 71 -9.35 5.39 13.51
C TYR A 71 -9.43 6.65 12.67
N THR A 72 -8.91 7.77 13.19
CA THR A 72 -8.68 8.96 12.37
C THR A 72 -7.41 8.74 11.54
N LEU A 73 -7.24 9.55 10.49
CA LEU A 73 -6.02 9.49 9.67
C LEU A 73 -4.77 9.69 10.53
N LYS A 74 -4.81 10.67 11.44
CA LYS A 74 -3.69 10.95 12.33
C LYS A 74 -3.31 9.74 13.18
N GLU A 75 -4.30 9.03 13.69
CA GLU A 75 -4.07 7.81 14.47
C GLU A 75 -3.48 6.69 13.62
N LEU A 76 -4.03 6.50 12.41
CA LEU A 76 -3.50 5.47 11.49
C LEU A 76 -2.06 5.75 11.09
N LYS A 77 -1.70 7.00 10.90
CA LYS A 77 -0.34 7.39 10.51
C LYS A 77 0.71 7.05 11.57
N ARG A 78 0.30 6.77 12.80
CA ARG A 78 1.20 6.36 13.88
C ARG A 78 1.53 4.88 13.85
N LEU A 79 0.75 4.07 13.12
CA LEU A 79 0.92 2.62 13.10
C LEU A 79 2.04 2.23 12.14
N ASN A 80 2.83 1.23 12.55
CA ASN A 80 3.80 0.60 11.66
C ASN A 80 3.10 -0.58 10.98
N VAL A 81 3.03 -0.58 9.66
CA VAL A 81 2.32 -1.61 8.89
C VAL A 81 3.27 -2.58 8.18
N SER A 82 4.42 -2.86 8.79
CA SER A 82 5.37 -3.86 8.30
C SER A 82 5.38 -5.15 9.12
N LYS A 83 4.48 -5.31 10.08
CA LYS A 83 4.49 -6.46 11.01
C LYS A 83 4.28 -7.81 10.33
N HIS A 84 3.52 -7.83 9.23
CA HIS A 84 3.27 -9.05 8.46
C HIS A 84 4.46 -9.46 7.59
N MET A 85 5.52 -8.69 7.60
CA MET A 85 6.72 -8.94 6.80
C MET A 85 7.96 -8.80 7.70
N PRO A 86 8.22 -9.81 8.56
CA PRO A 86 9.30 -9.71 9.57
C PRO A 86 10.68 -9.47 9.00
N SER A 87 10.94 -9.90 7.76
CA SER A 87 12.23 -9.70 7.10
C SER A 87 12.46 -8.25 6.69
N TYR A 88 11.41 -7.42 6.69
CA TYR A 88 11.50 -6.01 6.34
C TYR A 88 11.79 -5.22 7.62
N ASP A 89 13.00 -4.70 7.74
CA ASP A 89 13.50 -4.13 9.00
C ASP A 89 13.19 -2.64 9.20
N LYS A 90 12.45 -2.03 8.28
CA LYS A 90 12.08 -0.62 8.36
C LYS A 90 10.61 -0.46 8.71
N LYS A 91 10.31 0.64 9.40
CA LYS A 91 8.93 1.00 9.70
C LYS A 91 8.29 1.62 8.46
N THR A 92 7.04 1.24 8.21
CA THR A 92 6.25 1.81 7.12
C THR A 92 4.92 2.32 7.66
N ARG A 93 4.29 3.22 6.91
CA ARG A 93 3.04 3.86 7.31
C ARG A 93 1.96 3.61 6.28
N ILE A 94 0.71 3.68 6.74
CA ILE A 94 -0.45 3.61 5.83
C ILE A 94 -0.48 4.91 5.03
N PRO A 95 -0.46 4.84 3.68
CA PRO A 95 -0.56 6.03 2.86
C PRO A 95 -2.01 6.42 2.62
N THR A 96 -2.25 7.70 2.33
CA THR A 96 -3.52 8.11 1.74
C THR A 96 -3.49 7.78 0.24
N LEU A 97 -4.67 7.70 -0.36
CA LEU A 97 -4.76 7.50 -1.81
C LEU A 97 -4.07 8.64 -2.56
N ASP A 98 -4.22 9.88 -2.08
CA ASP A 98 -3.58 11.04 -2.69
C ASP A 98 -2.06 10.94 -2.67
N GLU A 99 -1.48 10.41 -1.59
CA GLU A 99 -0.04 10.19 -1.52
C GLU A 99 0.45 9.19 -2.56
N VAL A 100 -0.33 8.14 -2.82
CA VAL A 100 0.00 7.17 -3.86
C VAL A 100 -0.08 7.82 -5.24
N PHE A 101 -1.14 8.57 -5.51
CA PHE A 101 -1.27 9.28 -6.78
C PHE A 101 -0.11 10.27 -6.99
N ASP A 102 0.26 11.01 -5.96
CA ASP A 102 1.40 11.94 -6.04
C ASP A 102 2.70 11.21 -6.36
N LEU A 103 2.92 10.06 -5.74
CA LEU A 103 4.12 9.26 -5.98
C LEU A 103 4.20 8.79 -7.44
N LEU A 104 3.07 8.41 -8.04
CA LEU A 104 3.03 7.75 -9.34
C LEU A 104 2.60 8.66 -10.48
N LYS A 105 2.22 9.90 -10.23
CA LYS A 105 1.61 10.79 -11.23
C LYS A 105 2.50 11.09 -12.44
N ASN A 106 3.82 11.01 -12.28
CA ASN A 106 4.77 11.27 -13.37
C ASN A 106 5.35 9.99 -13.94
N THR A 107 4.77 8.85 -13.61
CA THR A 107 5.18 7.55 -14.14
C THR A 107 4.20 7.11 -15.24
N GLU A 108 4.59 6.09 -15.98
CA GLU A 108 3.71 5.49 -16.98
C GLU A 108 2.83 4.40 -16.40
N MET A 109 2.83 4.24 -15.08
CA MET A 109 2.07 3.18 -14.42
C MET A 109 0.59 3.50 -14.38
N THR A 110 -0.22 2.47 -14.54
CA THR A 110 -1.67 2.52 -14.36
C THR A 110 -2.01 2.14 -12.92
N ILE A 111 -2.99 2.81 -12.37
CA ILE A 111 -3.47 2.53 -11.02
C ILE A 111 -4.86 1.91 -11.08
#